data_9fe22780b973dbfb3aa5d6095633ee7e
#
_entry.id   9fe22780b973dbfb3aa5d6095633ee7e
#
_cell.length_a   1.000
_cell.length_b   1.000
_cell.length_c   1.000
_cell.angle_alpha   90.00
_cell.angle_beta   90.00
_cell.angle_gamma   90.00
#
_symmetry.space_group_name_H-M   'P 1'
#
loop_
_entity.id
_entity.type
_entity.pdbx_description
1 polymer ?
#
loop_
_entity_poly.entity_id
_entity_poly.type
_entity_poly.pdbx_seq_one_letter_code
_entity_poly.pdbx_strand_id
1 'polypeptide(L)'
;MLKYNLKISSRFEHIHDGIASILKNDVPPEAEPIYMDRNTVYRLAINNTPIVIKSFQVPNLIDSYMQTVIGKSKSHLSYLNAKRLQKLGFRTPAPVAYGEVLNGNRLLRSYFMTEFIRGGDLRGWENNPDNEPLLRAFAAEMAKMHEAGILHRDFSQHPVYRHAGSRVQLLPHRP
;
A
#
# COMPACT_ATOMS: atom_id res chain seq x y z
N MET A 1 27.68 -6.76 3.86
CA MET A 1 27.48 -5.45 3.22
C MET A 1 25.98 -5.28 2.94
N LEU A 2 25.37 -4.15 3.32
CA LEU A 2 23.96 -3.88 3.05
C LEU A 2 23.74 -3.61 1.57
N LYS A 3 22.69 -4.19 1.01
CA LYS A 3 22.21 -3.95 -0.34
C LYS A 3 20.84 -3.28 -0.27
N TYR A 4 20.61 -2.27 -1.09
CA TYR A 4 19.35 -1.52 -1.19
C TYR A 4 18.75 -1.75 -2.56
N ASN A 5 17.55 -2.33 -2.61
CA ASN A 5 16.76 -2.44 -3.82
C ASN A 5 15.64 -1.39 -3.74
N LEU A 6 15.63 -0.46 -4.67
CA LEU A 6 14.63 0.61 -4.73
C LEU A 6 14.08 0.70 -6.15
N LYS A 7 12.76 0.77 -6.26
CA LYS A 7 12.06 1.10 -7.49
C LYS A 7 11.07 2.21 -7.22
N ILE A 8 11.20 3.32 -7.90
CA ILE A 8 10.30 4.46 -7.82
C ILE A 8 9.52 4.58 -9.13
N SER A 9 8.27 4.99 -9.04
CA SER A 9 7.44 5.33 -10.19
C SER A 9 7.88 6.69 -10.74
N SER A 10 8.02 6.84 -12.05
CA SER A 10 8.51 8.05 -12.71
C SER A 10 7.77 9.33 -12.30
N ARG A 11 6.47 9.23 -11.99
CA ARG A 11 5.67 10.35 -11.47
C ARG A 11 6.21 10.93 -10.15
N PHE A 12 6.95 10.14 -9.37
CA PHE A 12 7.42 10.47 -8.02
C PHE A 12 8.94 10.59 -7.93
N GLU A 13 9.64 10.74 -9.05
CA GLU A 13 11.10 10.85 -9.08
C GLU A 13 11.62 12.08 -8.31
N HIS A 14 10.82 13.14 -8.22
CA HIS A 14 11.13 14.38 -7.49
C HIS A 14 11.27 14.20 -5.96
N ILE A 15 10.84 13.05 -5.40
CA ILE A 15 11.04 12.70 -4.00
C ILE A 15 12.00 11.53 -3.79
N HIS A 16 12.79 11.17 -4.82
CA HIS A 16 13.74 10.07 -4.80
C HIS A 16 14.64 10.07 -3.55
N ASP A 17 15.27 11.19 -3.25
CA ASP A 17 16.27 11.29 -2.18
C ASP A 17 15.65 11.07 -0.79
N GLY A 18 14.43 11.58 -0.58
CA GLY A 18 13.68 11.32 0.65
C GLY A 18 13.33 9.83 0.81
N ILE A 19 12.91 9.17 -0.27
CA ILE A 19 12.64 7.73 -0.25
C ILE A 19 13.92 6.93 -0.02
N ALA A 20 15.01 7.29 -0.69
CA ALA A 20 16.32 6.64 -0.50
C ALA A 20 16.83 6.79 0.94
N SER A 21 16.58 7.94 1.57
CA SER A 21 16.90 8.18 3.00
C SER A 21 16.14 7.21 3.91
N ILE A 22 14.84 6.96 3.64
CA ILE A 22 14.05 6.00 4.42
C ILE A 22 14.65 4.60 4.35
N LEU A 23 15.14 4.17 3.18
CA LEU A 23 15.77 2.86 3.07
C LEU A 23 17.08 2.77 3.87
N LYS A 24 17.86 3.85 3.91
CA LYS A 24 19.14 3.88 4.62
C LYS A 24 18.95 3.98 6.14
N ASN A 25 18.08 4.89 6.58
CA ASN A 25 17.98 5.34 7.97
C ASN A 25 16.72 4.88 8.69
N ASP A 26 15.81 4.12 8.02
CA ASP A 26 14.47 3.77 8.45
C ASP A 26 13.46 4.94 8.33
N VAL A 27 12.19 4.65 8.68
CA VAL A 27 11.12 5.66 8.68
C VAL A 27 11.43 6.73 9.73
N PRO A 28 11.46 8.00 9.36
CA PRO A 28 11.87 9.05 10.27
C PRO A 28 10.81 9.31 11.37
N PRO A 29 11.21 9.85 12.55
CA PRO A 29 10.33 9.99 13.69
C PRO A 29 9.16 10.98 13.49
N GLU A 30 9.26 11.88 12.53
CA GLU A 30 8.18 12.79 12.15
C GLU A 30 7.07 12.11 11.34
N ALA A 31 7.26 10.87 10.88
CA ALA A 31 6.23 10.11 10.21
C ALA A 31 5.11 9.71 11.18
N GLU A 32 3.89 10.12 10.88
CA GLU A 32 2.70 9.82 11.67
C GLU A 32 2.29 8.35 11.51
N PRO A 33 2.30 7.51 12.56
CA PRO A 33 1.77 6.16 12.48
C PRO A 33 0.23 6.22 12.41
N ILE A 34 -0.35 5.73 11.34
CA ILE A 34 -1.82 5.69 11.13
C ILE A 34 -2.42 4.31 11.36
N TYR A 35 -1.59 3.27 11.40
CA TYR A 35 -1.99 1.91 11.73
C TYR A 35 -0.80 1.10 12.24
N MET A 36 -1.01 0.35 13.33
CA MET A 36 0.02 -0.49 13.96
C MET A 36 -0.59 -1.86 14.33
N ASP A 37 -0.08 -2.91 13.68
CA ASP A 37 -0.35 -4.31 13.98
C ASP A 37 0.86 -5.14 13.51
N ARG A 38 0.67 -6.24 12.78
CA ARG A 38 1.76 -7.02 12.14
C ARG A 38 2.63 -6.17 11.21
N ASN A 39 2.03 -5.15 10.58
CA ASN A 39 2.73 -4.17 9.77
C ASN A 39 2.43 -2.79 10.34
N THR A 40 3.36 -1.87 10.20
CA THR A 40 3.10 -0.47 10.56
C THR A 40 2.89 0.34 9.29
N VAL A 41 1.87 1.18 9.31
CA VAL A 41 1.57 2.11 8.23
C VAL A 41 1.76 3.53 8.73
N TYR A 42 2.59 4.28 8.03
CA TYR A 42 2.90 5.67 8.35
C TYR A 42 2.38 6.61 7.27
N ARG A 43 2.04 7.81 7.68
CA ARG A 43 1.86 8.96 6.81
C ARG A 43 3.06 9.88 6.94
N LEU A 44 3.60 10.34 5.81
CA LEU A 44 4.73 11.26 5.74
C LEU A 44 4.57 12.19 4.55
N ALA A 45 5.04 13.41 4.65
CA ALA A 45 5.19 14.31 3.51
C ALA A 45 6.68 14.45 3.15
N ILE A 46 7.04 14.16 1.92
CA ILE A 46 8.39 14.37 1.36
C ILE A 46 8.28 15.47 0.30
N ASN A 47 8.99 16.57 0.49
CA ASN A 47 8.93 17.73 -0.42
C ASN A 47 7.47 18.14 -0.75
N ASN A 48 6.63 18.30 0.28
CA ASN A 48 5.20 18.59 0.19
C ASN A 48 4.36 17.52 -0.54
N THR A 49 4.92 16.38 -0.87
CA THR A 49 4.20 15.24 -1.45
C THR A 49 3.77 14.29 -0.34
N PRO A 50 2.47 14.19 -0.02
CA PRO A 50 2.00 13.30 1.03
C PRO A 50 1.98 11.86 0.52
N ILE A 51 2.63 10.97 1.27
CA ILE A 51 2.71 9.55 0.97
C ILE A 51 2.28 8.70 2.18
N VAL A 52 1.92 7.47 1.89
CA VAL A 52 1.73 6.41 2.88
C VAL A 52 2.84 5.38 2.72
N ILE A 53 3.46 4.99 3.84
CA ILE A 53 4.55 4.01 3.90
C ILE A 53 4.05 2.82 4.69
N LYS A 54 3.91 1.67 4.03
CA LYS A 54 3.66 0.39 4.69
C LYS A 54 4.99 -0.31 4.94
N SER A 55 5.39 -0.36 6.20
CA SER A 55 6.54 -1.13 6.66
C SER A 55 6.09 -2.55 6.99
N PHE A 56 6.64 -3.52 6.28
CA PHE A 56 6.32 -4.92 6.51
C PHE A 56 7.20 -5.50 7.61
N GLN A 57 6.56 -6.20 8.55
CA GLN A 57 7.29 -6.99 9.52
C GLN A 57 8.16 -8.03 8.79
N VAL A 58 9.44 -8.07 9.14
CA VAL A 58 10.36 -9.06 8.57
C VAL A 58 10.00 -10.42 9.14
N PRO A 59 9.73 -11.41 8.29
CA PRO A 59 9.44 -12.76 8.74
C PRO A 59 10.64 -13.38 9.49
N ASN A 60 10.37 -14.45 10.25
CA ASN A 60 11.42 -15.25 10.87
C ASN A 60 12.48 -15.68 9.85
N LEU A 61 13.67 -16.03 10.30
CA LEU A 61 14.84 -16.33 9.46
C LEU A 61 14.55 -17.26 8.27
N ILE A 62 13.70 -18.26 8.45
CA ILE A 62 13.31 -19.24 7.42
C ILE A 62 12.46 -18.59 6.33
N ASP A 63 11.44 -17.83 6.73
CA ASP A 63 10.53 -17.16 5.78
C ASP A 63 11.25 -16.04 5.01
N SER A 64 12.19 -15.36 5.64
CA SER A 64 13.01 -14.32 5.01
C SER A 64 13.91 -14.91 3.91
N TYR A 65 14.49 -16.08 4.15
CA TYR A 65 15.30 -16.78 3.17
C TYR A 65 14.46 -17.29 2.01
N MET A 66 13.29 -17.89 2.28
CA MET A 66 12.38 -18.41 1.27
C MET A 66 11.82 -17.30 0.37
N GLN A 67 11.49 -16.12 0.90
CA GLN A 67 11.06 -14.97 0.10
C GLN A 67 12.16 -14.48 -0.85
N THR A 68 13.41 -14.55 -0.45
CA THR A 68 14.55 -14.13 -1.27
C THR A 68 14.89 -15.16 -2.35
N VAL A 69 14.69 -16.43 -2.07
CA VAL A 69 15.00 -17.54 -3.00
C VAL A 69 13.86 -17.76 -4.02
N ILE A 70 12.60 -17.57 -3.62
CA ILE A 70 11.41 -17.82 -4.47
C ILE A 70 11.00 -16.59 -5.29
N GLY A 71 11.60 -15.41 -5.06
CA GLY A 71 11.53 -14.31 -6.02
C GLY A 71 11.18 -12.94 -5.46
N LYS A 72 10.00 -12.63 -4.93
CA LYS A 72 9.60 -11.24 -4.69
C LYS A 72 9.13 -11.04 -3.25
N SER A 73 9.62 -9.99 -2.60
CA SER A 73 9.13 -9.59 -1.27
C SER A 73 7.65 -9.15 -1.30
N LYS A 74 7.03 -9.06 -0.13
CA LYS A 74 5.67 -8.54 0.02
C LYS A 74 5.55 -7.10 -0.52
N SER A 75 6.56 -6.25 -0.30
CA SER A 75 6.58 -4.87 -0.81
C SER A 75 6.63 -4.82 -2.33
N HIS A 76 7.47 -5.65 -2.94
CA HIS A 76 7.58 -5.76 -4.39
C HIS A 76 6.27 -6.26 -5.01
N LEU A 77 5.66 -7.32 -4.44
CA LEU A 77 4.37 -7.84 -4.90
C LEU A 77 3.26 -6.79 -4.76
N SER A 78 3.21 -6.05 -3.64
CA SER A 78 2.24 -4.98 -3.44
C SER A 78 2.36 -3.89 -4.50
N TYR A 79 3.60 -3.49 -4.82
CA TYR A 79 3.87 -2.51 -5.88
C TYR A 79 3.39 -3.01 -7.26
N LEU A 80 3.71 -4.25 -7.61
CA LEU A 80 3.30 -4.84 -8.88
C LEU A 80 1.77 -4.98 -8.97
N ASN A 81 1.13 -5.39 -7.89
CA ASN A 81 -0.32 -5.51 -7.81
C ASN A 81 -1.00 -4.15 -7.98
N ALA A 82 -0.52 -3.10 -7.30
CA ALA A 82 -1.04 -1.75 -7.47
C ALA A 82 -0.89 -1.26 -8.94
N LYS A 83 0.26 -1.52 -9.56
CA LYS A 83 0.46 -1.23 -11.00
C LYS A 83 -0.50 -2.01 -11.90
N ARG A 84 -0.71 -3.31 -11.62
CA ARG A 84 -1.66 -4.13 -12.37
C ARG A 84 -3.08 -3.59 -12.23
N LEU A 85 -3.47 -3.16 -11.04
CA LEU A 85 -4.76 -2.54 -10.76
C LEU A 85 -5.02 -1.32 -11.61
N GLN A 86 -4.07 -0.39 -11.60
CA GLN A 86 -4.16 0.80 -12.44
C GLN A 86 -4.28 0.45 -13.92
N LYS A 87 -3.48 -0.53 -14.38
CA LYS A 87 -3.53 -0.99 -15.78
C LYS A 87 -4.89 -1.58 -16.16
N LEU A 88 -5.58 -2.20 -15.22
CA LEU A 88 -6.93 -2.76 -15.42
C LEU A 88 -8.05 -1.71 -15.20
N GLY A 89 -7.70 -0.44 -15.00
CA GLY A 89 -8.65 0.66 -14.82
C GLY A 89 -9.26 0.78 -13.42
N PHE A 90 -8.81 -0.03 -12.46
CA PHE A 90 -9.29 0.08 -11.08
C PHE A 90 -8.63 1.25 -10.37
N ARG A 91 -9.42 1.96 -9.57
CA ARG A 91 -8.92 3.06 -8.75
C ARG A 91 -8.21 2.50 -7.52
N THR A 92 -6.94 2.83 -7.40
CA THR A 92 -6.09 2.49 -6.26
C THR A 92 -5.13 3.64 -6.02
N PRO A 93 -4.69 3.88 -4.76
CA PRO A 93 -3.64 4.87 -4.51
C PRO A 93 -2.46 4.64 -5.45
N ALA A 94 -1.94 5.71 -6.05
CA ALA A 94 -0.84 5.55 -6.99
C ALA A 94 0.38 4.93 -6.29
N PRO A 95 0.95 3.84 -6.81
CA PRO A 95 2.16 3.26 -6.25
C PRO A 95 3.34 4.21 -6.49
N VAL A 96 3.91 4.68 -5.38
CA VAL A 96 5.06 5.59 -5.36
C VAL A 96 6.33 4.78 -5.53
N ALA A 97 6.56 3.82 -4.62
CA ALA A 97 7.79 3.02 -4.61
C ALA A 97 7.61 1.69 -3.88
N TYR A 98 8.55 0.77 -4.11
CA TYR A 98 8.89 -0.23 -3.13
C TYR A 98 10.38 -0.18 -2.84
N GLY A 99 10.75 -0.54 -1.62
CA GLY A 99 12.12 -0.58 -1.16
C GLY A 99 12.40 -1.79 -0.29
N GLU A 100 13.61 -2.33 -0.42
CA GLU A 100 14.09 -3.48 0.34
C GLU A 100 15.51 -3.21 0.81
N VAL A 101 15.78 -3.61 2.04
CA VAL A 101 17.14 -3.59 2.63
C VAL A 101 17.53 -5.02 2.93
N LEU A 102 18.63 -5.46 2.36
CA LEU A 102 19.13 -6.82 2.51
C LEU A 102 20.56 -6.84 3.11
N ASN A 103 20.86 -7.88 3.87
CA ASN A 103 22.22 -8.25 4.23
C ASN A 103 22.52 -9.63 3.64
N GLY A 104 23.35 -9.66 2.61
CA GLY A 104 23.47 -10.85 1.76
C GLY A 104 22.10 -11.19 1.13
N ASN A 105 21.64 -12.41 1.36
CA ASN A 105 20.33 -12.88 0.90
C ASN A 105 19.21 -12.69 1.94
N ARG A 106 19.49 -12.08 3.09
CA ARG A 106 18.51 -11.89 4.15
C ARG A 106 17.82 -10.53 4.01
N LEU A 107 16.50 -10.54 3.87
CA LEU A 107 15.70 -9.34 3.94
C LEU A 107 15.68 -8.80 5.38
N LEU A 108 16.05 -7.54 5.57
CA LEU A 108 16.05 -6.86 6.87
C LEU A 108 14.85 -5.93 7.03
N ARG A 109 14.51 -5.18 5.98
CA ARG A 109 13.41 -4.21 5.96
C ARG A 109 12.77 -4.19 4.58
N SER A 110 11.48 -3.94 4.54
CA SER A 110 10.73 -3.94 3.29
C SER A 110 9.57 -2.94 3.38
N TYR A 111 9.49 -2.03 2.42
CA TYR A 111 8.54 -0.93 2.39
C TYR A 111 7.77 -0.90 1.06
N PHE A 112 6.47 -0.70 1.14
CA PHE A 112 5.64 -0.32 0.00
C PHE A 112 5.07 1.07 0.25
N MET A 113 5.18 1.95 -0.75
CA MET A 113 4.78 3.34 -0.63
C MET A 113 3.74 3.69 -1.68
N THR A 114 2.71 4.41 -1.26
CA THR A 114 1.65 4.93 -2.15
C THR A 114 1.44 6.41 -1.91
N GLU A 115 0.79 7.09 -2.84
CA GLU A 115 0.25 8.42 -2.55
C GLU A 115 -0.74 8.35 -1.38
N PHE A 116 -0.79 9.42 -0.59
CA PHE A 116 -1.81 9.56 0.46
C PHE A 116 -3.12 10.04 -0.16
N ILE A 117 -4.20 9.32 0.13
CA ILE A 117 -5.55 9.72 -0.26
C ILE A 117 -6.36 9.93 1.02
N ARG A 118 -7.06 11.06 1.11
CA ARG A 118 -7.98 11.30 2.23
C ARG A 118 -9.20 10.40 2.11
N GLY A 119 -9.58 9.75 3.18
CA GLY A 119 -10.75 8.89 3.21
C GLY A 119 -11.06 8.36 4.59
N GLY A 120 -12.10 7.56 4.69
CA GLY A 120 -12.49 6.80 5.87
C GLY A 120 -12.47 5.30 5.59
N ASP A 121 -12.72 4.50 6.61
CA ASP A 121 -12.89 3.05 6.46
C ASP A 121 -14.38 2.66 6.42
N LEU A 122 -14.64 1.41 6.06
CA LEU A 122 -16.02 0.86 5.99
C LEU A 122 -16.52 0.30 7.33
N ARG A 123 -15.71 0.31 8.37
CA ARG A 123 -16.09 -0.31 9.65
C ARG A 123 -17.29 0.41 10.25
N GLY A 124 -18.31 -0.35 10.61
CA GLY A 124 -19.54 0.17 11.19
C GLY A 124 -20.53 0.79 10.19
N TRP A 125 -20.20 0.80 8.89
CA TRP A 125 -21.10 1.36 7.87
C TRP A 125 -22.34 0.50 7.62
N GLU A 126 -22.21 -0.81 7.81
CA GLU A 126 -23.31 -1.78 7.71
C GLU A 126 -24.43 -1.52 8.71
N ASN A 127 -24.14 -0.82 9.80
CA ASN A 127 -25.11 -0.50 10.85
C ASN A 127 -25.90 0.79 10.59
N ASN A 128 -25.64 1.50 9.47
CA ASN A 128 -26.35 2.72 9.12
C ASN A 128 -27.04 2.56 7.75
N PRO A 129 -28.39 2.58 7.71
CA PRO A 129 -29.16 2.45 6.45
C PRO A 129 -28.79 3.49 5.40
N ASP A 130 -28.37 4.69 5.80
CA ASP A 130 -27.97 5.76 4.88
C ASP A 130 -26.74 5.39 4.04
N ASN A 131 -25.98 4.37 4.45
CA ASN A 131 -24.82 3.88 3.73
C ASN A 131 -25.14 2.79 2.69
N GLU A 132 -26.39 2.35 2.58
CA GLU A 132 -26.78 1.31 1.62
C GLU A 132 -26.35 1.59 0.17
N PRO A 133 -26.52 2.80 -0.38
CA PRO A 133 -26.07 3.11 -1.75
C PRO A 133 -24.55 2.94 -1.90
N LEU A 134 -23.78 3.25 -0.87
CA LEU A 134 -22.33 3.08 -0.85
C LEU A 134 -21.94 1.60 -0.79
N LEU A 135 -22.59 0.82 0.04
CA LEU A 135 -22.34 -0.62 0.17
C LEU A 135 -22.69 -1.35 -1.13
N ARG A 136 -23.78 -0.94 -1.81
CA ARG A 136 -24.12 -1.45 -3.16
C ARG A 136 -23.05 -1.11 -4.20
N ALA A 137 -22.57 0.13 -4.19
CA ALA A 137 -21.49 0.55 -5.09
C ALA A 137 -20.18 -0.20 -4.80
N PHE A 138 -19.88 -0.46 -3.52
CA PHE A 138 -18.75 -1.29 -3.12
C PHE A 138 -18.90 -2.73 -3.65
N ALA A 139 -20.06 -3.35 -3.45
CA ALA A 139 -20.32 -4.71 -3.93
C ALA A 139 -20.18 -4.80 -5.46
N ALA A 140 -20.70 -3.80 -6.21
CA ALA A 140 -20.58 -3.75 -7.66
C ALA A 140 -19.11 -3.63 -8.11
N GLU A 141 -18.29 -2.84 -7.41
CA GLU A 141 -16.86 -2.73 -7.72
C GLU A 141 -16.12 -4.04 -7.41
N MET A 142 -16.49 -4.72 -6.32
CA MET A 142 -15.95 -6.04 -5.99
C MET A 142 -16.29 -7.09 -7.05
N ALA A 143 -17.54 -7.09 -7.56
CA ALA A 143 -17.94 -7.99 -8.65
C ALA A 143 -17.07 -7.77 -9.90
N LYS A 144 -16.86 -6.51 -10.32
CA LYS A 144 -15.96 -6.19 -11.44
C LYS A 144 -14.53 -6.69 -11.21
N MET A 145 -14.03 -6.60 -9.97
CA MET A 145 -12.70 -7.12 -9.63
C MET A 145 -12.65 -8.63 -9.81
N HIS A 146 -13.66 -9.36 -9.32
CA HIS A 146 -13.76 -10.81 -9.47
C HIS A 146 -13.84 -11.21 -10.95
N GLU A 147 -14.65 -10.53 -11.75
CA GLU A 147 -14.74 -10.73 -13.20
C GLU A 147 -13.39 -10.50 -13.91
N ALA A 148 -12.59 -9.55 -13.42
CA ALA A 148 -11.23 -9.32 -13.90
C ALA A 148 -10.19 -10.34 -13.35
N GLY A 149 -10.64 -11.40 -12.66
CA GLY A 149 -9.79 -12.44 -12.10
C GLY A 149 -8.99 -12.00 -10.88
N ILE A 150 -9.53 -11.07 -10.09
CA ILE A 150 -8.86 -10.51 -8.95
C ILE A 150 -9.64 -10.85 -7.69
N LEU A 151 -9.05 -11.72 -6.86
CA LEU A 151 -9.57 -12.06 -5.55
C LEU A 151 -8.90 -11.19 -4.48
N HIS A 152 -9.72 -10.45 -3.75
CA HIS A 152 -9.28 -9.77 -2.54
C HIS A 152 -9.49 -10.71 -1.34
N ARG A 153 -8.42 -11.00 -0.59
CA ARG A 153 -8.46 -11.97 0.51
C ARG A 153 -8.86 -11.36 1.86
N ASP A 154 -8.88 -10.04 1.94
CA ASP A 154 -9.17 -9.33 3.19
C ASP A 154 -9.99 -8.07 2.89
N PHE A 155 -11.31 -8.21 2.91
CA PHE A 155 -12.24 -7.11 2.68
C PHE A 155 -12.52 -6.27 3.92
N SER A 156 -12.13 -6.73 5.10
CA SER A 156 -12.51 -6.13 6.37
C SER A 156 -11.73 -4.87 6.75
N GLN A 157 -10.66 -4.53 6.04
CA GLN A 157 -9.69 -3.52 6.47
C GLN A 157 -9.44 -2.39 5.45
N HIS A 158 -10.35 -2.15 4.49
CA HIS A 158 -10.05 -1.18 3.43
C HIS A 158 -10.72 0.16 3.62
N PRO A 159 -9.95 1.25 3.47
CA PRO A 159 -10.51 2.58 3.50
C PRO A 159 -11.41 2.82 2.28
N VAL A 160 -12.61 3.29 2.53
CA VAL A 160 -13.46 3.91 1.52
C VAL A 160 -13.16 5.39 1.53
N TYR A 161 -12.83 5.94 0.38
CA TYR A 161 -12.44 7.34 0.27
C TYR A 161 -13.63 8.18 -0.19
N ARG A 162 -14.00 9.15 0.64
CA ARG A 162 -15.02 10.14 0.33
C ARG A 162 -14.32 11.37 -0.24
N HIS A 163 -14.55 11.67 -1.51
CA HIS A 163 -14.20 13.00 -2.02
C HIS A 163 -15.20 14.03 -1.47
N ALA A 164 -14.68 15.13 -0.94
CA ALA A 164 -15.50 16.30 -0.63
C ALA A 164 -16.09 16.82 -1.95
N GLY A 165 -17.36 16.47 -2.24
CA GLY A 165 -18.02 16.82 -3.48
C GLY A 165 -18.77 15.64 -4.11
N SER A 166 -19.66 15.02 -3.37
CA SER A 166 -20.88 14.29 -3.82
C SER A 166 -20.79 12.99 -4.62
N ARG A 167 -19.64 12.31 -4.76
CA ARG A 167 -19.64 10.90 -5.20
C ARG A 167 -18.71 10.07 -4.36
N VAL A 168 -19.27 9.04 -3.74
CA VAL A 168 -18.49 7.99 -3.09
C VAL A 168 -17.65 7.29 -4.16
N GLN A 169 -16.34 7.38 -4.05
CA GLN A 169 -15.43 6.63 -4.89
C GLN A 169 -14.84 5.50 -4.06
N LEU A 170 -15.18 4.29 -4.45
CA LEU A 170 -14.59 3.10 -3.87
C LEU A 170 -13.22 2.91 -4.49
N LEU A 171 -12.21 2.84 -3.64
CA LEU A 171 -10.89 2.43 -4.08
C LEU A 171 -10.67 0.98 -3.67
N PRO A 172 -10.71 0.04 -4.63
CA PRO A 172 -10.38 -1.33 -4.30
C PRO A 172 -8.92 -1.40 -3.84
N HIS A 173 -8.74 -1.89 -2.65
CA HIS A 173 -7.41 -2.24 -2.16
C HIS A 173 -7.11 -3.69 -2.54
N ARG A 174 -5.89 -4.01 -2.89
CA ARG A 174 -5.54 -5.33 -3.39
C ARG A 174 -4.42 -6.02 -2.63
N PRO A 175 -4.45 -7.37 -2.71
CA PRO A 175 -3.36 -8.16 -2.18
C PRO A 175 -2.07 -7.99 -2.98
#